data_56cf526c1ee7389f458a023464dcf461
#
_entry.id   56cf526c1ee7389f458a023464dcf461
#
_cell.length_a   1.000
_cell.length_b   1.000
_cell.length_c   1.000
_cell.angle_alpha   90.00
_cell.angle_beta   90.00
_cell.angle_gamma   90.00
#
_symmetry.space_group_name_H-M   'P 1'
#
loop_
_entity.id
_entity.type
_entity.pdbx_description
1 polymer ?
#
loop_
_entity_poly.entity_id
_entity_poly.type
_entity_poly.pdbx_seq_one_letter_code
_entity_poly.pdbx_strand_id
1 'polypeptide(L)'
;ESIYYNTLQSKNDPYKDWADKGGAENMYPKFSKGSSNACICFGFNGDGLSAYSATPYAGSALFIDGVGENGNMNSGYGDIKISGKDMTKLLSYLCANDNPVITIKSAQ
;
A
#
# COMPACT_ATOMS: atom_id res chain seq x y z
N GLU A 1 -4.36 12.64 -13.92
CA GLU A 1 -4.13 11.86 -12.70
C GLU A 1 -4.18 12.74 -11.46
N SER A 2 -4.55 12.15 -10.33
CA SER A 2 -4.51 12.82 -9.04
C SER A 2 -3.07 13.16 -8.64
N ILE A 3 -2.89 14.30 -7.92
CA ILE A 3 -1.60 14.61 -7.31
C ILE A 3 -1.18 13.53 -6.30
N TYR A 4 -2.12 12.72 -5.83
CA TYR A 4 -1.89 11.59 -4.91
C TYR A 4 -1.77 10.25 -5.62
N TYR A 5 -1.48 10.22 -6.92
CA TYR A 5 -1.25 8.97 -7.65
C TYR A 5 -0.23 8.09 -6.91
N ASN A 6 -0.52 6.80 -6.82
CA ASN A 6 0.29 5.80 -6.12
C ASN A 6 0.56 6.15 -4.65
N THR A 7 -0.44 6.69 -3.95
CA THR A 7 -0.36 6.93 -2.51
C THR A 7 -1.50 6.25 -1.77
N LEU A 8 -1.24 5.87 -0.53
CA LEU A 8 -2.27 5.37 0.38
C LEU A 8 -2.97 6.57 1.03
N GLN A 9 -4.26 6.72 0.77
CA GLN A 9 -5.05 7.84 1.26
C GLN A 9 -6.28 7.34 2.02
N SER A 10 -6.89 8.23 2.79
CA SER A 10 -8.08 7.94 3.57
C SER A 10 -9.28 8.75 3.05
N LYS A 11 -10.44 8.13 3.05
CA LYS A 11 -11.71 8.79 2.72
C LYS A 11 -11.94 10.10 3.50
N ASN A 12 -11.41 10.17 4.72
CA ASN A 12 -11.60 11.32 5.60
C ASN A 12 -10.59 12.44 5.35
N ASP A 13 -9.69 12.26 4.39
CA ASP A 13 -8.77 13.32 4.00
C ASP A 13 -9.57 14.48 3.39
N PRO A 14 -9.32 15.72 3.81
CA PRO A 14 -10.01 16.89 3.25
C PRO A 14 -9.65 17.17 1.78
N TYR A 15 -8.59 16.60 1.28
CA TYR A 15 -8.14 16.79 -0.11
C TYR A 15 -8.90 15.85 -1.04
N LYS A 16 -10.01 16.32 -1.56
CA LYS A 16 -10.88 15.52 -2.45
C LYS A 16 -10.27 15.23 -3.83
N ASP A 17 -9.25 15.95 -4.20
CA ASP A 17 -8.63 15.85 -5.51
C ASP A 17 -8.24 14.41 -5.88
N TRP A 18 -7.69 13.67 -4.94
CA TRP A 18 -7.29 12.29 -5.15
C TRP A 18 -8.47 11.37 -5.47
N ALA A 19 -9.63 11.65 -4.86
CA ALA A 19 -10.82 10.81 -5.06
C ALA A 19 -11.47 11.05 -6.43
N ASP A 20 -11.39 12.27 -6.91
CA ASP A 20 -12.08 12.67 -8.13
C ASP A 20 -11.31 12.32 -9.39
N LYS A 21 -9.97 12.32 -9.32
CA LYS A 21 -9.11 12.10 -10.48
C LYS A 21 -8.56 10.69 -10.61
N GLY A 22 -8.73 9.88 -9.57
CA GLY A 22 -8.23 8.50 -9.58
C GLY A 22 -6.72 8.40 -9.41
N GLY A 23 -6.24 7.17 -9.35
CA GLY A 23 -4.81 6.86 -9.21
C GLY A 23 -4.30 6.84 -7.77
N ALA A 24 -5.02 7.40 -6.81
CA ALA A 24 -4.73 7.20 -5.39
C ALA A 24 -5.39 5.93 -4.88
N GLU A 25 -4.75 5.29 -3.92
CA GLU A 25 -5.24 4.05 -3.32
C GLU A 25 -6.03 4.36 -2.06
N ASN A 26 -7.36 4.32 -2.17
CA ASN A 26 -8.23 4.57 -1.01
C ASN A 26 -8.27 3.34 -0.11
N MET A 27 -7.55 3.39 0.99
CA MET A 27 -7.44 2.28 1.94
C MET A 27 -8.54 2.28 3.01
N TYR A 28 -9.33 3.35 3.10
CA TYR A 28 -10.38 3.45 4.12
C TYR A 28 -11.36 2.26 4.09
N PRO A 29 -11.92 1.85 2.94
CA PRO A 29 -12.83 0.72 2.93
C PRO A 29 -12.18 -0.59 3.36
N LYS A 30 -10.91 -0.80 3.03
CA LYS A 30 -10.19 -2.03 3.40
C LYS A 30 -9.94 -2.11 4.91
N PHE A 31 -9.48 -1.04 5.51
CA PHE A 31 -9.23 -1.00 6.95
C PHE A 31 -10.53 -1.00 7.76
N SER A 32 -11.53 -0.24 7.34
CA SER A 32 -12.80 -0.16 8.09
C SER A 32 -13.60 -1.45 8.05
N LYS A 33 -13.46 -2.26 6.99
CA LYS A 33 -14.12 -3.56 6.86
C LYS A 33 -13.28 -4.72 7.41
N GLY A 34 -12.05 -4.46 7.82
CA GLY A 34 -11.15 -5.49 8.32
C GLY A 34 -10.60 -6.42 7.25
N SER A 35 -10.62 -6.03 5.98
CA SER A 35 -10.00 -6.83 4.91
C SER A 35 -8.49 -6.65 4.83
N SER A 36 -7.97 -5.52 5.34
CA SER A 36 -6.54 -5.28 5.52
C SER A 36 -6.31 -4.74 6.92
N ASN A 37 -5.22 -5.14 7.56
CA ASN A 37 -4.86 -4.61 8.88
C ASN A 37 -3.67 -3.65 8.85
N ALA A 38 -2.81 -3.75 7.86
CA ALA A 38 -1.68 -2.85 7.64
C ALA A 38 -1.16 -2.99 6.21
N CYS A 39 -0.52 -1.96 5.71
CA CYS A 39 0.17 -1.99 4.42
C CYS A 39 1.56 -1.39 4.56
N ILE A 40 2.51 -1.95 3.82
CA ILE A 40 3.86 -1.42 3.71
C ILE A 40 4.07 -0.99 2.27
N CYS A 41 4.40 0.28 2.06
CA CYS A 41 4.66 0.83 0.73
C CYS A 41 6.09 0.53 0.31
N PHE A 42 6.26 0.11 -0.94
CA PHE A 42 7.59 0.05 -1.55
C PHE A 42 7.96 1.42 -2.10
N GLY A 43 9.23 1.75 -2.11
CA GLY A 43 9.74 2.94 -2.78
C GLY A 43 9.84 2.78 -4.29
N PHE A 44 8.89 2.08 -4.89
CA PHE A 44 8.91 1.77 -6.33
C PHE A 44 8.62 3.01 -7.18
N ASN A 45 7.59 3.75 -6.84
CA ASN A 45 7.19 4.95 -7.58
C ASN A 45 6.69 5.99 -6.59
N GLY A 46 7.62 6.62 -5.88
CA GLY A 46 7.32 7.61 -4.86
C GLY A 46 7.33 7.04 -3.44
N ASP A 47 6.96 7.84 -2.48
CA ASP A 47 6.99 7.48 -1.05
C ASP A 47 5.70 6.80 -0.54
N GLY A 48 4.69 6.70 -1.38
CA GLY A 48 3.42 6.09 -1.04
C GLY A 48 2.48 6.94 -0.17
N LEU A 49 2.85 8.16 0.17
CA LEU A 49 2.08 9.02 1.06
C LEU A 49 1.91 10.45 0.56
N SER A 50 2.98 11.07 0.03
CA SER A 50 3.01 12.50 -0.27
C SER A 50 2.46 12.81 -1.65
N ALA A 51 1.76 13.94 -1.75
CA ALA A 51 1.33 14.48 -3.04
C ALA A 51 2.53 14.69 -3.95
N TYR A 52 2.35 14.44 -5.23
CA TYR A 52 3.38 14.58 -6.28
C TYR A 52 4.62 13.69 -6.09
N SER A 53 4.58 12.70 -5.19
CA SER A 53 5.73 11.82 -4.97
C SER A 53 5.93 10.82 -6.10
N ALA A 54 4.91 10.53 -6.87
CA ALA A 54 4.93 9.51 -7.93
C ALA A 54 4.85 10.12 -9.31
N THR A 55 5.45 9.42 -10.27
CA THR A 55 5.27 9.72 -11.69
C THR A 55 3.98 9.06 -12.18
N PRO A 56 3.01 9.82 -12.72
CA PRO A 56 1.78 9.23 -13.24
C PRO A 56 2.05 8.15 -14.31
N TYR A 57 1.26 7.09 -14.27
CA TYR A 57 1.33 5.94 -15.18
C TYR A 57 2.61 5.09 -15.10
N ALA A 58 3.51 5.37 -14.16
CA ALA A 58 4.72 4.56 -13.97
C ALA A 58 4.51 3.35 -13.04
N GLY A 59 3.27 3.12 -12.63
CA GLY A 59 2.87 2.01 -11.77
C GLY A 59 2.38 2.45 -10.41
N SER A 60 1.37 1.74 -9.89
CA SER A 60 0.80 2.01 -8.58
C SER A 60 0.37 0.73 -7.87
N ALA A 61 -0.02 0.86 -6.61
CA ALA A 61 -0.55 -0.23 -5.79
C ALA A 61 0.43 -1.38 -5.55
N LEU A 62 1.72 -1.07 -5.48
CA LEU A 62 2.76 -2.07 -5.20
C LEU A 62 3.12 -2.01 -3.71
N PHE A 63 2.41 -2.80 -2.91
CA PHE A 63 2.51 -2.82 -1.45
C PHE A 63 2.63 -4.24 -0.93
N ILE A 64 3.13 -4.39 0.31
CA ILE A 64 2.84 -5.58 1.11
C ILE A 64 1.55 -5.30 1.87
N ASP A 65 0.52 -6.11 1.63
CA ASP A 65 -0.79 -6.00 2.26
C ASP A 65 -0.92 -7.07 3.34
N GLY A 66 -1.08 -6.67 4.58
CA GLY A 66 -1.42 -7.56 5.68
C GLY A 66 -2.91 -7.85 5.67
N VAL A 67 -3.27 -9.06 5.25
CA VAL A 67 -4.66 -9.47 5.12
C VAL A 67 -5.32 -9.52 6.50
N GLY A 68 -6.39 -8.75 6.66
CA GLY A 68 -7.16 -8.70 7.90
C GLY A 68 -8.12 -9.87 8.03
N GLU A 69 -8.87 -9.88 9.14
CA GLU A 69 -9.79 -10.96 9.47
C GLU A 69 -10.85 -11.20 8.39
N ASN A 70 -11.31 -10.13 7.75
CA ASN A 70 -12.33 -10.20 6.70
C ASN A 70 -11.75 -10.13 5.29
N GLY A 71 -10.44 -10.33 5.13
CA GLY A 71 -9.77 -10.33 3.85
C GLY A 71 -9.52 -11.73 3.31
N ASN A 72 -8.89 -11.81 2.15
CA ASN A 72 -8.50 -13.07 1.55
C ASN A 72 -7.08 -12.96 0.96
N MET A 73 -6.45 -14.12 0.77
CA MET A 73 -5.08 -14.21 0.27
C MET A 73 -4.99 -14.31 -1.24
N ASN A 74 -6.08 -14.13 -1.97
CA ASN A 74 -6.06 -14.13 -3.43
C ASN A 74 -5.18 -12.99 -3.94
N SER A 75 -4.36 -13.27 -4.95
CA SER A 75 -3.45 -12.28 -5.51
C SER A 75 -4.22 -11.10 -6.13
N GLY A 76 -3.69 -9.90 -5.93
CA GLY A 76 -4.15 -8.69 -6.60
C GLY A 76 -3.35 -8.41 -7.87
N TYR A 77 -3.29 -7.14 -8.24
CA TYR A 77 -2.61 -6.69 -9.46
C TYR A 77 -1.20 -6.15 -9.17
N GLY A 78 -0.39 -6.93 -8.45
CA GLY A 78 1.00 -6.59 -8.18
C GLY A 78 1.36 -6.39 -6.71
N ASP A 79 0.37 -6.34 -5.82
CA ASP A 79 0.63 -6.32 -4.40
C ASP A 79 1.04 -7.70 -3.88
N ILE A 80 1.78 -7.70 -2.78
CA ILE A 80 2.17 -8.92 -2.06
C ILE A 80 1.27 -9.03 -0.85
N LYS A 81 0.53 -10.14 -0.75
CA LYS A 81 -0.35 -10.39 0.40
C LYS A 81 0.30 -11.36 1.37
N ILE A 82 0.29 -10.99 2.64
CA ILE A 82 0.71 -11.85 3.74
C ILE A 82 -0.39 -11.87 4.79
N SER A 83 -0.40 -12.90 5.65
CA SER A 83 -1.37 -12.97 6.73
C SER A 83 -1.19 -11.78 7.70
N GLY A 84 -2.27 -11.39 8.38
CA GLY A 84 -2.19 -10.36 9.41
C GLY A 84 -1.20 -10.70 10.51
N LYS A 85 -1.10 -11.99 10.86
CA LYS A 85 -0.12 -12.49 11.83
C LYS A 85 1.31 -12.27 11.34
N ASP A 86 1.59 -12.61 10.09
CA ASP A 86 2.91 -12.42 9.50
C ASP A 86 3.25 -10.93 9.34
N MET A 87 2.26 -10.10 9.02
CA MET A 87 2.44 -8.66 8.95
C MET A 87 2.83 -8.09 10.32
N THR A 88 2.16 -8.51 11.38
CA THR A 88 2.50 -8.08 12.75
C THR A 88 3.94 -8.45 13.10
N LYS A 89 4.35 -9.66 12.75
CA LYS A 89 5.72 -10.13 12.96
C LYS A 89 6.73 -9.32 12.14
N LEU A 90 6.42 -9.08 10.86
CA LEU A 90 7.29 -8.28 9.99
C LEU A 90 7.47 -6.86 10.53
N LEU A 91 6.38 -6.20 10.92
CA LEU A 91 6.43 -4.84 11.47
C LEU A 91 7.27 -4.76 12.74
N SER A 92 7.39 -5.85 13.51
CA SER A 92 8.22 -5.87 14.71
C SER A 92 9.72 -5.82 14.40
N TYR A 93 10.13 -6.17 13.19
CA TYR A 93 11.53 -6.13 12.75
C TYR A 93 11.90 -4.87 11.97
N LEU A 94 10.93 -4.24 11.31
CA LEU A 94 11.21 -3.12 10.43
C LEU A 94 11.54 -1.86 11.24
N CYS A 95 12.64 -1.21 10.86
CA CYS A 95 13.03 0.08 11.40
C CYS A 95 13.42 0.98 10.24
N ALA A 96 12.75 2.14 10.11
CA ALA A 96 13.00 3.07 9.01
C ALA A 96 14.46 3.54 8.97
N ASN A 97 15.11 3.68 10.14
CA ASN A 97 16.49 4.12 10.21
C ASN A 97 17.51 3.11 9.65
N ASP A 98 17.10 1.86 9.49
CA ASP A 98 17.95 0.81 8.90
C ASP A 98 17.88 0.75 7.39
N ASN A 99 17.08 1.62 6.76
CA ASN A 99 16.84 1.64 5.31
C ASN A 99 16.52 0.24 4.76
N PRO A 100 15.46 -0.42 5.26
CA PRO A 100 15.16 -1.77 4.83
C PRO A 100 14.87 -1.82 3.32
N VAL A 101 15.28 -2.90 2.70
CA VAL A 101 15.03 -3.15 1.28
C VAL A 101 14.26 -4.45 1.10
N ILE A 102 13.51 -4.54 0.01
CA ILE A 102 12.84 -5.77 -0.39
C ILE A 102 13.47 -6.28 -1.67
N THR A 103 13.70 -7.60 -1.72
CA THR A 103 14.14 -8.28 -2.94
C THR A 103 13.06 -9.27 -3.34
N ILE A 104 12.59 -9.16 -4.58
CA ILE A 104 11.58 -10.06 -5.14
C ILE A 104 12.26 -10.91 -6.19
N LYS A 105 12.18 -12.23 -6.02
CA LYS A 105 12.80 -13.18 -6.92
C LYS A 105 11.76 -14.16 -7.44
N SER A 106 11.99 -14.65 -8.64
CA SER A 106 11.19 -15.75 -9.18
C SER A 106 11.42 -17.02 -8.35
N ALA A 107 10.34 -17.70 -8.00
CA ALA A 107 10.43 -19.02 -7.38
C ALA A 107 10.85 -20.06 -8.43
N GLN A 108 11.80 -20.88 -8.08
CA GLN A 108 12.28 -21.95 -8.96
C GLN A 108 12.32 -23.28 -8.24
#